data_4ad99650f5212255fe82008bfd12ed86
#
_entry.id   4ad99650f5212255fe82008bfd12ed86
#
_cell.length_a   1.000
_cell.length_b   1.000
_cell.length_c   1.000
_cell.angle_alpha   90.00
_cell.angle_beta   90.00
_cell.angle_gamma   90.00
#
_symmetry.space_group_name_H-M   'P 1'
#
loop_
_entity.id
_entity.type
_entity.pdbx_description
1 polymer ?
#
loop_
_entity_poly.entity_id
_entity_poly.type
_entity_poly.pdbx_seq_one_letter_code
_entity_poly.pdbx_strand_id
1 'polypeptide(L)'
;VIVKLAENYSHIISSANTFGKNLMPRIAAALDTSQISDIIKVIAPDTFLRPIYAGNAFATVKSKDAKKCVTIRPTSFDPCESSGGSAPIEKADPGEEFAKTKFIKREEVKSDRPELGTARVVVSGGRGMQSGDNFKLITSLADKLNAAIGASRAAVDAGYISNDHQVGQ
;
A
#
# COMPACT_ATOMS: atom_id res chain seq x y z
N VAL A 1 4.40 -14.17 -15.48
CA VAL A 1 3.93 -13.04 -16.30
C VAL A 1 4.88 -11.85 -16.15
N ILE A 2 4.93 -11.16 -14.99
CA ILE A 2 5.66 -9.90 -14.82
C ILE A 2 7.15 -10.02 -15.17
N VAL A 3 7.83 -11.08 -14.73
CA VAL A 3 9.26 -11.29 -15.02
C VAL A 3 9.53 -11.38 -16.53
N LYS A 4 8.66 -12.06 -17.29
CA LYS A 4 8.77 -12.13 -18.76
C LYS A 4 8.56 -10.75 -19.41
N LEU A 5 7.58 -9.99 -18.94
CA LEU A 5 7.31 -8.64 -19.46
C LEU A 5 8.40 -7.64 -19.09
N ALA A 6 9.06 -7.84 -17.95
CA ALA A 6 10.10 -6.95 -17.43
C ALA A 6 11.29 -6.76 -18.36
N GLU A 7 11.50 -7.63 -19.34
CA GLU A 7 12.59 -7.49 -20.33
C GLU A 7 12.50 -6.14 -21.07
N ASN A 8 11.28 -5.68 -21.34
CA ASN A 8 10.99 -4.46 -22.10
C ASN A 8 10.90 -3.19 -21.23
N TYR A 9 11.06 -3.31 -19.91
CA TYR A 9 10.86 -2.19 -18.98
C TYR A 9 12.07 -1.99 -18.08
N SER A 10 12.37 -0.72 -17.81
CA SER A 10 13.44 -0.32 -16.88
C SER A 10 12.97 -0.25 -15.43
N HIS A 11 11.67 -0.05 -15.21
CA HIS A 11 11.07 0.09 -13.88
C HIS A 11 9.88 -0.83 -13.73
N ILE A 12 9.83 -1.54 -12.62
CA ILE A 12 8.70 -2.34 -12.16
C ILE A 12 8.20 -1.70 -10.88
N ILE A 13 6.98 -1.17 -10.91
CA ILE A 13 6.44 -0.36 -9.83
C ILE A 13 5.15 -1.00 -9.32
N SER A 14 4.98 -1.00 -8.00
CA SER A 14 3.74 -1.40 -7.33
C SER A 14 3.46 -0.49 -6.14
N SER A 15 2.21 -0.41 -5.69
CA SER A 15 1.91 0.26 -4.44
C SER A 15 2.47 -0.52 -3.24
N ALA A 16 2.88 0.18 -2.17
CA ALA A 16 3.38 -0.41 -0.93
C ALA A 16 2.24 -0.92 -0.02
N ASN A 17 1.16 -1.46 -0.60
CA ASN A 17 0.10 -2.15 0.11
C ASN A 17 0.47 -3.63 0.34
N THR A 18 -0.38 -4.39 0.99
CA THR A 18 -0.16 -5.81 1.31
C THR A 18 0.14 -6.65 0.07
N PHE A 19 -0.56 -6.40 -1.05
CA PHE A 19 -0.34 -7.10 -2.31
C PHE A 19 1.04 -6.79 -2.90
N GLY A 20 1.42 -5.52 -3.02
CA GLY A 20 2.72 -5.12 -3.56
C GLY A 20 3.89 -5.56 -2.68
N LYS A 21 3.73 -5.50 -1.36
CA LYS A 21 4.73 -6.00 -0.40
C LYS A 21 4.94 -7.52 -0.48
N ASN A 22 3.91 -8.28 -0.86
CA ASN A 22 4.03 -9.72 -1.10
C ASN A 22 4.64 -10.03 -2.46
N LEU A 23 4.23 -9.33 -3.51
CA LEU A 23 4.58 -9.64 -4.90
C LEU A 23 5.98 -9.14 -5.28
N MET A 24 6.31 -7.89 -4.95
CA MET A 24 7.52 -7.22 -5.46
C MET A 24 8.83 -7.89 -5.04
N PRO A 25 9.02 -8.40 -3.80
CA PRO A 25 10.26 -9.09 -3.43
C PRO A 25 10.54 -10.33 -4.29
N ARG A 26 9.50 -11.06 -4.69
CA ARG A 26 9.63 -12.23 -5.56
C ARG A 26 10.02 -11.84 -6.98
N ILE A 27 9.48 -10.72 -7.49
CA ILE A 27 9.86 -10.18 -8.80
C ILE A 27 11.32 -9.74 -8.77
N ALA A 28 11.72 -8.97 -7.76
CA ALA A 28 13.08 -8.48 -7.60
C ALA A 28 14.09 -9.63 -7.52
N ALA A 29 13.80 -10.66 -6.72
CA ALA A 29 14.64 -11.85 -6.62
C ALA A 29 14.73 -12.62 -7.95
N ALA A 30 13.63 -12.75 -8.70
CA ALA A 30 13.63 -13.43 -9.99
C ALA A 30 14.36 -12.64 -11.10
N LEU A 31 14.50 -11.33 -10.94
CA LEU A 31 15.25 -10.44 -11.85
C LEU A 31 16.68 -10.19 -11.38
N ASP A 32 17.09 -10.79 -10.26
CA ASP A 32 18.41 -10.57 -9.63
C ASP A 32 18.71 -9.09 -9.41
N THR A 33 17.74 -8.35 -8.84
CA THR A 33 17.84 -6.90 -8.62
C THR A 33 17.39 -6.53 -7.21
N SER A 34 17.90 -5.42 -6.70
CA SER A 34 17.54 -4.89 -5.38
C SER A 34 16.15 -4.25 -5.42
N GLN A 35 15.33 -4.52 -4.41
CA GLN A 35 14.07 -3.81 -4.24
C GLN A 35 14.26 -2.53 -3.44
N ILE A 36 13.66 -1.43 -3.92
CA ILE A 36 13.55 -0.17 -3.19
C ILE A 36 12.12 -0.05 -2.67
N SER A 37 11.97 -0.19 -1.36
CA SER A 37 10.65 -0.31 -0.73
C SER A 37 10.12 1.03 -0.23
N ASP A 38 8.80 1.24 -0.43
CA ASP A 38 8.00 2.27 0.23
C ASP A 38 8.54 3.70 0.00
N ILE A 39 8.87 4.02 -1.26
CA ILE A 39 9.35 5.36 -1.61
C ILE A 39 8.25 6.40 -1.44
N ILE A 40 8.67 7.60 -1.05
CA ILE A 40 7.79 8.77 -0.87
C ILE A 40 8.10 9.90 -1.85
N LYS A 41 9.21 9.79 -2.59
CA LYS A 41 9.58 10.76 -3.63
C LYS A 41 10.51 10.12 -4.65
N VAL A 42 10.31 10.47 -5.91
CA VAL A 42 11.24 10.22 -7.01
C VAL A 42 12.11 11.46 -7.20
N ILE A 43 13.41 11.32 -7.07
CA ILE A 43 14.40 12.41 -7.25
C ILE A 43 14.96 12.37 -8.66
N ALA A 44 15.29 11.18 -9.15
CA ALA A 44 15.76 10.91 -10.50
C ALA A 44 15.29 9.50 -10.91
N PRO A 45 15.42 9.09 -12.18
CA PRO A 45 15.00 7.76 -12.62
C PRO A 45 15.63 6.60 -11.84
N ASP A 46 16.78 6.81 -11.23
CA ASP A 46 17.51 5.82 -10.45
C ASP A 46 17.64 6.17 -8.95
N THR A 47 17.05 7.30 -8.53
CA THR A 47 17.26 7.85 -7.19
C THR A 47 15.93 8.19 -6.51
N PHE A 48 15.73 7.65 -5.32
CA PHE A 48 14.46 7.67 -4.61
C PHE A 48 14.66 8.06 -3.15
N LEU A 49 13.66 8.72 -2.56
CA LEU A 49 13.59 9.00 -1.13
C LEU A 49 12.64 8.01 -0.45
N ARG A 50 13.09 7.41 0.63
CA ARG A 50 12.26 6.49 1.43
C ARG A 50 12.41 6.72 2.93
N PRO A 51 11.37 6.52 3.74
CA PRO A 51 11.50 6.53 5.19
C PRO A 51 12.17 5.24 5.68
N ILE A 52 12.96 5.37 6.73
CA ILE A 52 13.58 4.28 7.48
C ILE A 52 13.35 4.52 8.97
N TYR A 53 13.56 3.49 9.81
CA TYR A 53 13.31 3.56 11.27
C TYR A 53 11.91 4.10 11.59
N ALA A 54 10.88 3.49 10.98
CA ALA A 54 9.47 3.89 11.14
C ALA A 54 9.20 5.39 10.84
N GLY A 55 9.98 6.00 9.94
CA GLY A 55 9.83 7.39 9.55
C GLY A 55 10.66 8.40 10.36
N ASN A 56 11.44 7.94 11.34
CA ASN A 56 12.34 8.82 12.10
C ASN A 56 13.51 9.35 11.27
N ALA A 57 13.83 8.70 10.16
CA ALA A 57 14.86 9.14 9.23
C ALA A 57 14.41 8.92 7.78
N PHE A 58 15.03 9.66 6.87
CA PHE A 58 14.82 9.52 5.43
C PHE A 58 16.14 9.14 4.74
N ALA A 59 16.08 8.10 3.91
CA ALA A 59 17.22 7.69 3.12
C ALA A 59 17.02 8.06 1.65
N THR A 60 17.99 8.72 1.04
CA THR A 60 18.08 8.86 -0.40
C THR A 60 18.86 7.66 -0.93
N VAL A 61 18.20 6.84 -1.75
CA VAL A 61 18.76 5.59 -2.28
C VAL A 61 18.92 5.73 -3.78
N LYS A 62 20.12 5.43 -4.29
CA LYS A 62 20.40 5.33 -5.72
C LYS A 62 20.63 3.87 -6.10
N SER A 63 19.84 3.36 -7.06
CA SER A 63 20.03 2.02 -7.62
C SER A 63 21.00 2.04 -8.77
N LYS A 64 21.94 1.10 -8.76
CA LYS A 64 22.85 0.83 -9.88
C LYS A 64 22.36 -0.28 -10.81
N ASP A 65 21.31 -0.99 -10.41
CA ASP A 65 20.76 -2.09 -11.17
C ASP A 65 20.18 -1.60 -12.51
N ALA A 66 20.24 -2.41 -13.54
CA ALA A 66 19.67 -2.07 -14.85
C ALA A 66 18.13 -1.90 -14.75
N LYS A 67 17.49 -2.75 -13.95
CA LYS A 67 16.04 -2.71 -13.67
C LYS A 67 15.80 -2.25 -12.22
N LYS A 68 14.81 -1.40 -12.02
CA LYS A 68 14.42 -0.87 -10.72
C LYS A 68 13.11 -1.50 -10.28
N CYS A 69 13.15 -2.30 -9.22
CA CYS A 69 11.95 -2.83 -8.56
C CYS A 69 11.58 -1.94 -7.37
N VAL A 70 10.45 -1.25 -7.47
CA VAL A 70 10.10 -0.19 -6.53
C VAL A 70 8.69 -0.38 -5.99
N THR A 71 8.51 -0.25 -4.68
CA THR A 71 7.16 -0.05 -4.13
C THR A 71 7.00 1.39 -3.67
N ILE A 72 5.85 2.00 -4.00
CA ILE A 72 5.54 3.40 -3.70
C ILE A 72 4.50 3.50 -2.59
N ARG A 73 4.63 4.51 -1.75
CA ARG A 73 3.60 4.87 -0.76
C ARG A 73 2.54 5.73 -1.46
N PRO A 74 1.31 5.21 -1.70
CA PRO A 74 0.31 5.93 -2.50
C PRO A 74 -0.03 7.31 -1.94
N THR A 75 -0.11 7.43 -0.60
CA THR A 75 -0.46 8.69 0.09
C THR A 75 0.59 9.80 -0.05
N SER A 76 1.76 9.51 -0.57
CA SER A 76 2.84 10.49 -0.80
C SER A 76 2.85 11.06 -2.22
N PHE A 77 1.94 10.60 -3.07
CA PHE A 77 1.83 11.04 -4.47
C PHE A 77 0.40 11.48 -4.76
N ASP A 78 0.26 12.50 -5.58
CA ASP A 78 -1.07 12.91 -6.04
C ASP A 78 -1.62 11.88 -7.04
N PRO A 79 -2.94 11.60 -7.00
CA PRO A 79 -3.58 10.75 -8.00
C PRO A 79 -3.47 11.39 -9.38
N CYS A 80 -3.22 10.58 -10.40
CA CYS A 80 -3.30 11.06 -11.78
C CYS A 80 -4.76 11.22 -12.21
N GLU A 81 -4.98 12.02 -13.27
CA GLU A 81 -6.27 12.16 -13.91
C GLU A 81 -6.83 10.79 -14.33
N SER A 82 -8.11 10.55 -14.05
CA SER A 82 -8.79 9.29 -14.40
C SER A 82 -9.23 9.22 -15.87
N SER A 83 -9.13 10.33 -16.59
CA SER A 83 -9.50 10.47 -18.00
C SER A 83 -8.35 11.07 -18.81
N GLY A 84 -8.37 10.84 -20.09
CA GLY A 84 -7.31 11.26 -21.01
C GLY A 84 -6.30 10.15 -21.29
N GLY A 85 -5.55 10.30 -22.36
CA GLY A 85 -4.62 9.29 -22.83
C GLY A 85 -5.26 8.28 -23.79
N SER A 86 -4.41 7.58 -24.54
CA SER A 86 -4.81 6.62 -25.58
C SER A 86 -3.85 5.43 -25.61
N ALA A 87 -3.42 4.95 -24.44
CA ALA A 87 -2.53 3.79 -24.35
C ALA A 87 -3.24 2.54 -24.87
N PRO A 88 -2.59 1.73 -25.74
CA PRO A 88 -3.15 0.48 -26.21
C PRO A 88 -3.26 -0.53 -25.07
N ILE A 89 -4.32 -1.36 -25.13
CA ILE A 89 -4.51 -2.47 -24.20
C ILE A 89 -4.05 -3.75 -24.90
N GLU A 90 -3.03 -4.40 -24.37
CA GLU A 90 -2.48 -5.64 -24.88
C GLU A 90 -2.82 -6.81 -23.96
N LYS A 91 -3.10 -7.98 -24.53
CA LYS A 91 -3.29 -9.21 -23.76
C LYS A 91 -1.95 -9.87 -23.51
N ALA A 92 -1.63 -10.14 -22.25
CA ALA A 92 -0.47 -10.94 -21.87
C ALA A 92 -0.90 -12.39 -21.58
N ASP A 93 0.01 -13.33 -21.85
CA ASP A 93 -0.15 -14.73 -21.44
C ASP A 93 -0.22 -14.80 -19.90
N PRO A 94 -1.30 -15.35 -19.30
CA PRO A 94 -1.43 -15.46 -17.85
C PRO A 94 -0.38 -16.39 -17.22
N GLY A 95 0.32 -17.20 -18.01
CA GLY A 95 1.26 -18.21 -17.54
C GLY A 95 0.56 -19.47 -16.99
N GLU A 96 1.33 -20.35 -16.37
CA GLU A 96 0.81 -21.57 -15.78
C GLU A 96 0.00 -21.29 -14.52
N GLU A 97 -1.12 -21.97 -14.37
CA GLU A 97 -1.97 -21.88 -13.18
C GLU A 97 -1.30 -22.57 -12.00
N PHE A 98 -1.27 -21.92 -10.84
CA PHE A 98 -0.72 -22.50 -9.63
C PHE A 98 -1.74 -23.43 -8.96
N ALA A 99 -1.63 -24.72 -9.25
CA ALA A 99 -2.62 -25.73 -8.86
C ALA A 99 -2.74 -26.02 -7.34
N LYS A 100 -1.83 -25.51 -6.50
CA LYS A 100 -1.81 -25.83 -5.06
C LYS A 100 -2.76 -24.95 -4.23
N THR A 101 -3.24 -23.82 -4.78
CA THR A 101 -4.19 -22.92 -4.11
C THR A 101 -5.23 -22.48 -5.10
N LYS A 102 -6.48 -22.36 -4.64
CA LYS A 102 -7.60 -21.88 -5.45
C LYS A 102 -8.21 -20.66 -4.77
N PHE A 103 -8.40 -19.59 -5.54
CA PHE A 103 -9.19 -18.44 -5.06
C PHE A 103 -10.64 -18.88 -4.91
N ILE A 104 -11.23 -18.67 -3.72
CA ILE A 104 -12.63 -19.03 -3.44
C ILE A 104 -13.51 -17.80 -3.52
N LYS A 105 -13.21 -16.77 -2.73
CA LYS A 105 -13.97 -15.52 -2.70
C LYS A 105 -13.16 -14.39 -2.06
N ARG A 106 -13.60 -13.18 -2.30
CA ARG A 106 -13.19 -11.99 -1.59
C ARG A 106 -14.41 -11.42 -0.87
N GLU A 107 -14.27 -11.18 0.42
CA GLU A 107 -15.25 -10.46 1.22
C GLU A 107 -14.72 -9.04 1.43
N GLU A 108 -15.49 -8.06 0.96
CA GLU A 108 -15.16 -6.66 1.13
C GLU A 108 -16.20 -6.01 2.03
N VAL A 109 -15.72 -5.33 3.07
CA VAL A 109 -16.58 -4.46 3.87
C VAL A 109 -16.79 -3.17 3.07
N LYS A 110 -17.99 -2.99 2.55
CA LYS A 110 -18.37 -1.71 1.92
C LYS A 110 -18.53 -0.67 3.01
N SER A 111 -17.76 0.38 2.93
CA SER A 111 -17.86 1.55 3.80
C SER A 111 -18.08 2.79 2.94
N ASP A 112 -18.96 3.69 3.39
CA ASP A 112 -19.14 5.01 2.77
C ASP A 112 -17.98 5.97 3.14
N ARG A 113 -17.04 5.52 3.97
CA ARG A 113 -15.87 6.28 4.40
C ARG A 113 -14.66 6.01 3.51
N PRO A 114 -13.70 6.95 3.44
CA PRO A 114 -12.44 6.72 2.79
C PRO A 114 -11.73 5.46 3.33
N GLU A 115 -11.12 4.70 2.45
CA GLU A 115 -10.33 3.52 2.82
C GLU A 115 -9.14 3.90 3.70
N LEU A 116 -8.94 3.19 4.82
CA LEU A 116 -7.88 3.49 5.79
C LEU A 116 -6.48 3.62 5.17
N GLY A 117 -6.16 2.75 4.22
CA GLY A 117 -4.84 2.70 3.57
C GLY A 117 -4.56 3.82 2.58
N THR A 118 -5.59 4.55 2.14
CA THR A 118 -5.50 5.61 1.12
C THR A 118 -6.08 6.95 1.58
N ALA A 119 -6.69 6.99 2.76
CA ALA A 119 -7.30 8.20 3.30
C ALA A 119 -6.28 9.30 3.56
N ARG A 120 -6.60 10.53 3.17
CA ARG A 120 -5.79 11.72 3.46
C ARG A 120 -5.83 12.12 4.95
N VAL A 121 -6.94 11.82 5.62
CA VAL A 121 -7.15 12.10 7.04
C VAL A 121 -7.61 10.82 7.72
N VAL A 122 -7.00 10.49 8.82
CA VAL A 122 -7.37 9.35 9.67
C VAL A 122 -7.54 9.85 11.10
N VAL A 123 -8.67 9.53 11.72
CA VAL A 123 -8.91 9.79 13.14
C VAL A 123 -8.84 8.47 13.87
N SER A 124 -7.92 8.36 14.82
CA SER A 124 -7.64 7.08 15.47
C SER A 124 -7.86 7.12 16.99
N GLY A 125 -8.44 6.03 17.50
CA GLY A 125 -8.58 5.79 18.91
C GLY A 125 -7.61 4.71 19.42
N GLY A 126 -7.10 4.90 20.62
CA GLY A 126 -6.24 3.93 21.28
C GLY A 126 -6.91 3.29 22.51
N ARG A 127 -6.09 2.58 23.29
CA ARG A 127 -6.52 1.94 24.55
C ARG A 127 -7.19 2.92 25.54
N GLY A 128 -6.79 4.20 25.49
CA GLY A 128 -7.39 5.25 26.32
C GLY A 128 -8.87 5.51 26.07
N MET A 129 -9.44 4.98 24.98
CA MET A 129 -10.90 4.99 24.75
C MET A 129 -11.67 4.13 25.74
N GLN A 130 -11.04 3.16 26.40
CA GLN A 130 -11.55 2.31 27.45
C GLN A 130 -12.69 1.35 27.04
N SER A 131 -13.49 1.67 26.06
CA SER A 131 -14.58 0.82 25.55
C SER A 131 -14.89 1.09 24.07
N GLY A 132 -15.54 0.12 23.41
CA GLY A 132 -16.06 0.29 22.05
C GLY A 132 -17.10 1.41 21.94
N ASP A 133 -17.90 1.63 22.99
CA ASP A 133 -18.91 2.69 22.99
C ASP A 133 -18.31 4.09 22.85
N ASN A 134 -17.12 4.31 23.39
CA ASN A 134 -16.44 5.58 23.32
C ASN A 134 -15.86 5.88 21.91
N PHE A 135 -15.77 4.85 21.04
CA PHE A 135 -15.43 5.07 19.63
C PHE A 135 -16.46 5.92 18.87
N LYS A 136 -17.65 6.14 19.43
CA LYS A 136 -18.63 7.10 18.91
C LYS A 136 -18.05 8.51 18.81
N LEU A 137 -17.15 8.91 19.70
CA LEU A 137 -16.43 10.19 19.63
C LEU A 137 -15.54 10.26 18.39
N ILE A 138 -14.75 9.20 18.16
CA ILE A 138 -13.88 9.08 16.99
C ILE A 138 -14.73 9.10 15.72
N THR A 139 -15.82 8.35 15.68
CA THR A 139 -16.76 8.29 14.57
C THR A 139 -17.33 9.68 14.25
N SER A 140 -17.83 10.38 15.25
CA SER A 140 -18.43 11.73 15.07
C SER A 140 -17.42 12.75 14.53
N LEU A 141 -16.17 12.67 14.96
CA LEU A 141 -15.09 13.53 14.44
C LEU A 141 -14.70 13.15 13.01
N ALA A 142 -14.56 11.84 12.75
CA ALA A 142 -14.25 11.32 11.42
C ALA A 142 -15.32 11.73 10.38
N ASP A 143 -16.61 11.70 10.75
CA ASP A 143 -17.72 12.14 9.90
C ASP A 143 -17.59 13.60 9.49
N LYS A 144 -17.26 14.48 10.44
CA LYS A 144 -17.08 15.90 10.18
C LYS A 144 -15.88 16.23 9.29
N LEU A 145 -14.87 15.39 9.32
CA LEU A 145 -13.62 15.55 8.56
C LEU A 145 -13.61 14.76 7.26
N ASN A 146 -14.64 13.98 6.97
CA ASN A 146 -14.65 12.97 5.89
C ASN A 146 -13.40 12.09 5.96
N ALA A 147 -13.09 11.59 7.16
CA ALA A 147 -11.88 10.86 7.49
C ALA A 147 -12.13 9.36 7.64
N ALA A 148 -11.08 8.56 7.43
CA ALA A 148 -11.09 7.17 7.85
C ALA A 148 -10.96 7.05 9.36
N ILE A 149 -11.46 5.93 9.91
CA ILE A 149 -11.32 5.59 11.33
C ILE A 149 -10.19 4.60 11.49
N GLY A 150 -9.27 4.91 12.40
CA GLY A 150 -8.18 4.04 12.78
C GLY A 150 -8.24 3.64 14.26
N ALA A 151 -7.52 2.59 14.60
CA ALA A 151 -7.37 2.14 15.97
C ALA A 151 -5.97 1.57 16.23
N SER A 152 -5.46 1.74 17.43
CA SER A 152 -4.24 1.06 17.82
C SER A 152 -4.49 -0.44 17.96
N ARG A 153 -3.45 -1.25 17.79
CA ARG A 153 -3.51 -2.69 18.02
C ARG A 153 -4.11 -3.02 19.39
N ALA A 154 -3.73 -2.30 20.44
CA ALA A 154 -4.24 -2.52 21.78
C ALA A 154 -5.77 -2.29 21.92
N ALA A 155 -6.35 -1.39 21.15
CA ALA A 155 -7.79 -1.18 21.12
C ALA A 155 -8.50 -2.30 20.33
N VAL A 156 -7.90 -2.78 19.25
CA VAL A 156 -8.40 -3.93 18.48
C VAL A 156 -8.33 -5.21 19.30
N ASP A 157 -7.18 -5.50 19.94
CA ASP A 157 -7.00 -6.68 20.80
C ASP A 157 -7.98 -6.67 21.99
N ALA A 158 -8.34 -5.48 22.50
CA ALA A 158 -9.35 -5.31 23.54
C ALA A 158 -10.80 -5.43 23.03
N GLY A 159 -11.01 -5.63 21.73
CA GLY A 159 -12.33 -5.78 21.12
C GLY A 159 -13.15 -4.49 21.02
N TYR A 160 -12.52 -3.31 21.12
CA TYR A 160 -13.23 -2.03 21.03
C TYR A 160 -13.70 -1.73 19.60
N ILE A 161 -12.98 -2.22 18.60
CA ILE A 161 -13.28 -2.05 17.18
C ILE A 161 -12.67 -3.22 16.39
N SER A 162 -13.14 -3.48 15.17
CA SER A 162 -12.65 -4.58 14.34
C SER A 162 -11.20 -4.35 13.88
N ASN A 163 -10.53 -5.46 13.54
CA ASN A 163 -9.14 -5.47 13.07
C ASN A 163 -8.94 -4.66 11.77
N ASP A 164 -9.98 -4.46 10.97
CA ASP A 164 -9.91 -3.69 9.71
C ASP A 164 -9.54 -2.22 9.94
N HIS A 165 -9.71 -1.73 11.17
CA HIS A 165 -9.37 -0.37 11.58
C HIS A 165 -7.96 -0.23 12.15
N GLN A 166 -7.17 -1.32 12.24
CA GLN A 166 -5.85 -1.23 12.87
C GLN A 166 -4.89 -0.36 12.05
N VAL A 167 -4.30 0.61 12.72
CA VAL A 167 -3.18 1.44 12.22
C VAL A 167 -1.92 1.13 13.01
N GLY A 168 -0.81 0.93 12.29
CA GLY A 168 0.47 0.56 12.88
C GLY A 168 0.49 -0.88 13.43
N GLN A 169 1.51 -1.17 14.23
CA GLN A 169 1.74 -2.46 14.87
C GLN A 169 1.92 -2.31 16.37
#